data_4f324d71e0fb21a9fcae8feb37c43419
#
_entry.id   4f324d71e0fb21a9fcae8feb37c43419
#
_cell.length_a   1.000
_cell.length_b   1.000
_cell.length_c   1.000
_cell.angle_alpha   90.00
_cell.angle_beta   90.00
_cell.angle_gamma   90.00
#
_symmetry.space_group_name_H-M   'P 1'
#
loop_
_entity.id
_entity.type
_entity.pdbx_description
1 polymer ?
#
loop_
_entity_poly.entity_id
_entity_poly.type
_entity_poly.pdbx_seq_one_letter_code
_entity_poly.pdbx_strand_id
1 'polypeptide(L)'
;MSKKTDPVGYARADWLDATTDTPLIGQYAERLGTFLEAMADGRIDDQELKDQEARLVALMKVVEPNLDDDLHEKMTRLLCELSAYNIMSTMHQLMKATPKTKFRG
;
A
#
# COMPACT_ATOMS: atom_id res chain seq x y z
N MET A 1 20.68 -1.87 18.13
CA MET A 1 20.39 -1.47 17.85
C MET A 1 19.88 -0.68 17.61
N SER A 2 19.70 -0.36 17.60
CA SER A 2 19.09 0.30 17.35
C SER A 2 18.88 1.10 16.82
N LYS A 3 18.78 1.25 16.45
CA LYS A 3 18.39 1.92 16.00
C LYS A 3 17.46 2.12 15.47
N LYS A 4 17.10 2.17 15.74
CA LYS A 4 16.03 2.30 15.27
C LYS A 4 15.65 3.50 14.67
N THR A 5 16.15 4.53 14.85
CA THR A 5 15.97 5.74 14.08
C THR A 5 17.23 5.99 13.32
N ASP A 6 17.10 6.37 12.07
CA ASP A 6 18.28 6.72 11.34
C ASP A 6 18.59 8.19 11.54
N PRO A 7 19.72 8.67 10.99
CA PRO A 7 20.19 10.03 11.23
C PRO A 7 19.23 11.12 10.83
N VAL A 8 18.29 10.84 9.93
CA VAL A 8 17.32 11.85 9.52
C VAL A 8 16.02 11.72 10.33
N GLY A 9 16.06 10.92 11.37
CA GLY A 9 14.93 10.84 12.26
C GLY A 9 13.87 9.83 11.88
N TYR A 10 14.13 9.03 10.88
CA TYR A 10 13.17 8.00 10.48
C TYR A 10 13.01 6.97 11.59
N ALA A 11 11.80 6.78 12.05
CA ALA A 11 11.48 5.72 13.00
C ALA A 11 10.91 4.56 12.20
N ARG A 12 11.47 3.40 12.39
CA ARG A 12 11.05 2.22 11.65
C ARG A 12 9.59 1.93 11.93
N ALA A 13 8.77 1.95 10.91
CA ALA A 13 7.36 1.67 11.05
C ALA A 13 7.11 0.17 11.09
N ASP A 14 6.21 -0.24 11.95
CA ASP A 14 5.82 -1.64 12.02
C ASP A 14 4.91 -1.97 10.85
N TRP A 15 5.13 -3.11 10.26
CA TRP A 15 4.28 -3.55 9.16
C TRP A 15 3.02 -4.23 9.65
N LEU A 16 3.08 -4.79 10.85
CA LEU A 16 1.98 -5.55 11.42
C LEU A 16 1.62 -4.99 12.78
N ASP A 17 0.33 -5.05 13.10
CA ASP A 17 -0.11 -4.74 14.46
C ASP A 17 0.43 -5.82 15.39
N ALA A 18 1.05 -5.40 16.50
CA ALA A 18 1.74 -6.33 17.38
C ALA A 18 0.80 -7.32 18.08
N THR A 19 -0.46 -6.95 18.19
CA THR A 19 -1.42 -7.78 18.90
C THR A 19 -2.21 -8.71 18.00
N THR A 20 -2.59 -8.22 16.83
CA THR A 20 -3.51 -8.95 15.95
C THR A 20 -2.87 -9.45 14.68
N ASP A 21 -1.61 -9.07 14.41
CA ASP A 21 -0.92 -9.36 13.15
C ASP A 21 -1.64 -8.79 11.93
N THR A 22 -2.44 -7.77 12.13
CA THR A 22 -3.12 -7.10 11.03
C THR A 22 -2.12 -6.24 10.24
N PRO A 23 -2.13 -6.33 8.90
CA PRO A 23 -1.23 -5.49 8.11
C PRO A 23 -1.56 -4.01 8.26
N LEU A 24 -0.53 -3.20 8.45
CA LEU A 24 -0.69 -1.77 8.67
C LEU A 24 -0.32 -0.93 7.45
N ILE A 25 0.25 -1.55 6.42
CA ILE A 25 0.75 -0.79 5.27
C ILE A 25 -0.37 0.02 4.60
N GLY A 26 -1.56 -0.57 4.49
CA GLY A 26 -2.68 0.15 3.91
C GLY A 26 -3.02 1.43 4.65
N GLN A 27 -2.92 1.40 5.98
CA GLN A 27 -3.19 2.59 6.78
C GLN A 27 -2.13 3.66 6.54
N TYR A 28 -0.87 3.26 6.37
CA TYR A 28 0.17 4.22 6.07
C TYR A 28 -0.06 4.84 4.69
N ALA A 29 -0.48 4.02 3.73
CA ALA A 29 -0.76 4.51 2.39
C ALA A 29 -1.85 5.58 2.42
N GLU A 30 -2.85 5.39 3.27
CA GLU A 30 -3.95 6.35 3.36
C GLU A 30 -3.49 7.70 3.91
N ARG A 31 -2.32 7.75 4.53
CA ARG A 31 -1.79 9.00 5.08
C ARG A 31 -0.89 9.74 4.12
N LEU A 32 -0.60 9.14 2.95
CA LEU A 32 0.19 9.85 1.96
C LEU A 32 -0.60 11.05 1.45
N GLY A 33 0.04 12.22 1.44
CA GLY A 33 -0.63 13.43 0.99
C GLY A 33 -1.17 13.30 -0.41
N THR A 34 -0.40 12.66 -1.29
CA THR A 34 -0.83 12.48 -2.67
C THR A 34 -2.06 11.59 -2.77
N PHE A 35 -2.14 10.58 -1.90
CA PHE A 35 -3.32 9.72 -1.87
C PHE A 35 -4.54 10.50 -1.42
N LEU A 36 -4.37 11.30 -0.35
CA LEU A 36 -5.48 12.08 0.17
C LEU A 36 -5.98 13.09 -0.85
N GLU A 37 -5.08 13.72 -1.59
CA GLU A 37 -5.46 14.67 -2.62
C GLU A 37 -6.26 13.99 -3.73
N ALA A 38 -5.80 12.82 -4.15
CA ALA A 38 -6.50 12.09 -5.19
C ALA A 38 -7.90 11.68 -4.73
N MET A 39 -8.02 11.25 -3.48
CA MET A 39 -9.30 10.79 -2.96
C MET A 39 -10.27 11.92 -2.67
N ALA A 40 -9.76 13.14 -2.53
CA ALA A 40 -10.62 14.28 -2.22
C ALA A 40 -11.65 14.54 -3.32
N ASP A 41 -11.30 14.22 -4.56
CA ASP A 41 -12.20 14.41 -5.68
C ASP A 41 -13.21 13.27 -5.81
N GLY A 42 -13.01 12.19 -5.09
CA GLY A 42 -13.82 10.99 -5.25
C GLY A 42 -13.55 10.24 -6.54
N ARG A 43 -12.53 10.64 -7.28
CA ARG A 43 -12.16 10.04 -8.55
C ARG A 43 -10.65 10.08 -8.71
N ILE A 44 -10.12 9.11 -9.41
CA ILE A 44 -8.70 9.09 -9.73
C ILE A 44 -8.59 9.20 -11.24
N ASP A 45 -7.97 10.27 -11.73
CA ASP A 45 -7.82 10.44 -13.16
C ASP A 45 -6.53 9.78 -13.64
N ASP A 46 -6.37 9.76 -14.97
CA ASP A 46 -5.22 9.08 -15.58
C ASP A 46 -3.90 9.67 -15.12
N GLN A 47 -3.84 10.98 -14.97
CA GLN A 47 -2.59 11.63 -14.58
C GLN A 47 -2.22 11.28 -13.15
N GLU A 48 -3.20 11.28 -12.26
CA GLU A 48 -2.96 10.93 -10.86
C GLU A 48 -2.43 9.50 -10.75
N LEU A 49 -3.00 8.59 -11.53
CA LEU A 49 -2.54 7.22 -11.50
C LEU A 49 -1.13 7.09 -12.06
N LYS A 50 -0.84 7.80 -13.14
CA LYS A 50 0.52 7.77 -13.72
C LYS A 50 1.55 8.34 -12.77
N ASP A 51 1.20 9.42 -12.07
CA ASP A 51 2.10 10.01 -11.10
C ASP A 51 2.38 9.04 -9.96
N GLN A 52 1.36 8.33 -9.52
CA GLN A 52 1.53 7.33 -8.47
C GLN A 52 2.42 6.19 -8.96
N GLU A 53 2.20 5.75 -10.18
CA GLU A 53 3.02 4.70 -10.77
C GLU A 53 4.49 5.14 -10.83
N ALA A 54 4.72 6.38 -11.22
CA ALA A 54 6.10 6.87 -11.32
C ALA A 54 6.80 6.87 -9.96
N ARG A 55 6.09 7.24 -8.91
CA ARG A 55 6.66 7.21 -7.57
C ARG A 55 6.98 5.78 -7.13
N LEU A 56 6.07 4.86 -7.42
CA LEU A 56 6.30 3.46 -7.10
C LEU A 56 7.50 2.90 -7.86
N VAL A 57 7.56 3.18 -9.16
CA VAL A 57 8.65 2.68 -9.99
C VAL A 57 10.00 3.22 -9.51
N ALA A 58 10.03 4.52 -9.14
CA ALA A 58 11.26 5.11 -8.64
C ALA A 58 11.78 4.38 -7.40
N LEU A 59 10.87 4.04 -6.48
CA LEU A 59 11.25 3.31 -5.28
C LEU A 59 11.69 1.89 -5.59
N MET A 60 11.01 1.23 -6.52
CA MET A 60 11.39 -0.11 -6.91
C MET A 60 12.79 -0.13 -7.52
N LYS A 61 13.13 0.90 -8.29
CA LYS A 61 14.47 0.99 -8.88
C LYS A 61 15.55 1.20 -7.84
N VAL A 62 15.22 1.81 -6.72
CA VAL A 62 16.17 1.98 -5.63
C VAL A 62 16.31 0.70 -4.82
N VAL A 63 15.20 0.02 -4.56
CA VAL A 63 15.19 -1.13 -3.66
C VAL A 63 15.67 -2.40 -4.33
N GLU A 64 15.20 -2.66 -5.54
CA GLU A 64 15.42 -3.95 -6.18
C GLU A 64 16.90 -4.31 -6.29
N PRO A 65 17.79 -3.41 -6.75
CA PRO A 65 19.19 -3.79 -6.90
C PRO A 65 19.91 -4.10 -5.58
N ASN A 66 19.30 -3.70 -4.47
CA ASN A 66 19.90 -3.93 -3.15
C ASN A 66 19.49 -5.26 -2.53
N LEU A 67 18.64 -6.01 -3.20
CA LEU A 67 18.18 -7.29 -2.68
C LEU A 67 19.01 -8.42 -3.28
N ASP A 68 19.44 -9.34 -2.43
CA ASP A 68 20.05 -10.55 -2.97
C ASP A 68 18.95 -11.45 -3.53
N ASP A 69 19.35 -12.53 -4.20
CA ASP A 69 18.37 -13.35 -4.92
C ASP A 69 17.30 -13.94 -4.00
N ASP A 70 17.70 -14.41 -2.82
CA ASP A 70 16.74 -15.01 -1.90
C ASP A 70 15.75 -13.97 -1.40
N LEU A 71 16.25 -12.82 -0.99
CA LEU A 71 15.38 -11.76 -0.49
C LEU A 71 14.55 -11.18 -1.61
N HIS A 72 15.11 -11.11 -2.81
CA HIS A 72 14.36 -10.61 -3.98
C HIS A 72 13.13 -11.50 -4.23
N GLU A 73 13.32 -12.81 -4.16
CA GLU A 73 12.20 -13.73 -4.35
C GLU A 73 11.14 -13.53 -3.29
N LYS A 74 11.58 -13.43 -2.03
CA LYS A 74 10.63 -13.24 -0.93
C LYS A 74 9.88 -11.92 -1.04
N MET A 75 10.59 -10.86 -1.42
CA MET A 75 9.95 -9.55 -1.59
C MET A 75 8.98 -9.56 -2.74
N THR A 76 9.33 -10.25 -3.82
CA THR A 76 8.43 -10.36 -4.95
C THR A 76 7.12 -11.01 -4.53
N ARG A 77 7.21 -12.09 -3.77
CA ARG A 77 6.02 -12.76 -3.26
C ARG A 77 5.23 -11.86 -2.33
N LEU A 78 5.94 -11.14 -1.46
CA LEU A 78 5.29 -10.23 -0.54
C LEU A 78 4.51 -9.16 -1.28
N LEU A 79 5.13 -8.57 -2.29
CA LEU A 79 4.46 -7.50 -3.06
C LEU A 79 3.24 -8.03 -3.80
N CYS A 80 3.33 -9.25 -4.34
CA CYS A 80 2.19 -9.86 -5.00
C CYS A 80 1.05 -10.09 -4.01
N GLU A 81 1.37 -10.63 -2.84
CA GLU A 81 0.33 -10.89 -1.84
C GLU A 81 -0.25 -9.59 -1.32
N LEU A 82 0.58 -8.58 -1.13
CA LEU A 82 0.11 -7.28 -0.69
C LEU A 82 -0.84 -6.67 -1.72
N SER A 83 -0.46 -6.75 -3.00
CA SER A 83 -1.30 -6.21 -4.06
C SER A 83 -2.65 -6.91 -4.10
N ALA A 84 -2.64 -8.24 -4.00
CA ALA A 84 -3.88 -9.01 -3.99
C ALA A 84 -4.74 -8.64 -2.78
N TYR A 85 -4.11 -8.55 -1.62
CA TYR A 85 -4.83 -8.19 -0.41
C TYR A 85 -5.49 -6.82 -0.54
N ASN A 86 -4.75 -5.84 -1.06
CA ASN A 86 -5.28 -4.50 -1.20
C ASN A 86 -6.46 -4.45 -2.16
N ILE A 87 -6.34 -5.15 -3.28
CA ILE A 87 -7.43 -5.21 -4.25
C ILE A 87 -8.66 -5.87 -3.62
N MET A 88 -8.47 -7.01 -2.99
CA MET A 88 -9.58 -7.73 -2.38
C MET A 88 -10.22 -6.95 -1.24
N SER A 89 -9.40 -6.29 -0.44
CA SER A 89 -9.89 -5.48 0.66
C SER A 89 -10.75 -4.33 0.15
N THR A 90 -10.28 -3.67 -0.89
CA THR A 90 -11.02 -2.57 -1.49
C THR A 90 -12.34 -3.04 -2.06
N MET A 91 -12.31 -4.15 -2.80
CA MET A 91 -13.54 -4.69 -3.37
C MET A 91 -14.52 -5.12 -2.29
N HIS A 92 -13.99 -5.71 -1.23
CA HIS A 92 -14.84 -6.13 -0.12
C HIS A 92 -15.55 -4.94 0.50
N GLN A 93 -14.81 -3.85 0.71
CA GLN A 93 -15.41 -2.65 1.29
C GLN A 93 -16.45 -2.02 0.36
N LEU A 94 -16.18 -2.02 -0.94
CA LEU A 94 -17.14 -1.50 -1.91
C LEU A 94 -18.41 -2.34 -1.92
N MET A 95 -18.27 -3.64 -1.84
CA MET A 95 -19.43 -4.51 -1.84
C MET A 95 -20.25 -4.32 -0.57
N LYS A 96 -19.60 -4.07 0.56
CA LYS A 96 -20.32 -3.81 1.80
C LYS A 96 -21.01 -2.46 1.78
N ALA A 97 -20.39 -1.47 1.16
CA ALA A 97 -20.94 -0.13 1.12
C ALA A 97 -22.07 -0.01 0.12
N THR A 98 -22.10 -0.87 -0.89
CA THR A 98 -23.13 -0.85 -1.91
C THR A 98 -24.39 -1.50 -1.37
N PRO A 99 -25.53 -0.81 -1.42
CA PRO A 99 -26.78 -1.40 -0.98
C PRO A 99 -27.09 -2.65 -1.80
N LYS A 100 -27.49 -3.68 -1.14
CA LYS A 100 -27.78 -4.82 -1.88
C LYS A 100 -29.08 -4.79 -2.43
N THR A 101 -29.83 -4.16 -2.61
CA THR A 101 -31.05 -4.06 -3.12
C THR A 101 -31.50 -4.36 -4.28
N LYS A 102 -31.32 -4.43 -4.36
CA LYS A 102 -31.42 -4.51 -5.01
C LYS A 102 -31.98 -4.66 -5.68
N PHE A 103 -32.33 -4.81 -6.21
CA PHE A 103 -32.73 -4.91 -6.90
C PHE A 103 -33.20 -5.89 -7.15
N ARG A 104 -33.72 -6.24 -7.36
CA ARG A 104 -34.02 -7.08 -7.68
C ARG A 104 -34.64 -7.20 -8.07
N GLY A 105 -34.83 -7.15 -8.13
CA GLY A 105 -35.10 -7.40 -8.82
C GLY A 105 -35.65 -7.62 -9.06
#